data_ac24a51882ca28bfa5cb7b95237a2fdb
#
_entry.id   ac24a51882ca28bfa5cb7b95237a2fdb
#
_cell.length_a   1.000
_cell.length_b   1.000
_cell.length_c   1.000
_cell.angle_alpha   90.00
_cell.angle_beta   90.00
_cell.angle_gamma   90.00
#
_symmetry.space_group_name_H-M   'P 1'
#
loop_
_entity.id
_entity.type
_entity.pdbx_description
1 polymer ?
#
loop_
_entity_poly.entity_id
_entity_poly.type
_entity_poly.pdbx_seq_one_letter_code
_entity_poly.pdbx_strand_id
1 'polypeptide(L)'
;MTGLSIQTKLFINGNFVDAADGATIEDLNPHDNSKIADVAMAGKEDVDRAVAAAKAAFPKWSKMAAMDRGRLLLKLADKIEEKAAELAKLESLDTGHPLKDSTRLDVLRTAITFRYFGGMADKLEGSVIPVDQGFLNLAMREPLGVVGQIVPWNFPLMFTSWKMVPALAAGNTVVMKPAEITPLSTLRISELMAEVGFPEDVVKSVWINVDANIPPWYPR
;
A
#
# COMPACT_ATOMS: atom_id res chain seq x y z
N MET A 1 -9.09 26.74 2.45
CA MET A 1 -8.42 25.44 2.17
C MET A 1 -7.09 25.45 2.92
N THR A 2 -6.94 24.89 3.85
CA THR A 2 -7.00 23.71 4.63
C THR A 2 -5.62 23.09 4.87
N GLY A 3 -4.53 23.75 5.08
CA GLY A 3 -3.31 23.20 5.76
C GLY A 3 -2.95 21.69 5.58
N LEU A 4 -3.61 20.99 4.65
CA LEU A 4 -3.29 19.60 4.31
C LEU A 4 -2.15 19.59 3.30
N SER A 5 -1.09 18.88 3.61
CA SER A 5 -0.06 18.51 2.64
C SER A 5 -0.62 17.37 1.77
N ILE A 6 -0.77 17.61 0.46
CA ILE A 6 -1.30 16.61 -0.47
C ILE A 6 -0.15 16.13 -1.35
N GLN A 7 0.16 14.83 -1.24
CA GLN A 7 1.11 14.19 -2.13
C GLN A 7 0.42 13.78 -3.43
N THR A 8 1.03 14.11 -4.57
CA THR A 8 0.46 13.89 -5.90
C THR A 8 1.37 13.10 -6.84
N LYS A 9 2.55 12.72 -6.38
CA LYS A 9 3.56 12.04 -7.20
C LYS A 9 3.54 10.54 -6.97
N LEU A 10 4.06 9.80 -7.94
CA LEU A 10 4.32 8.36 -7.82
C LEU A 10 5.37 8.12 -6.74
N PHE A 11 5.21 7.06 -5.94
CA PHE A 11 6.22 6.64 -4.99
C PHE A 11 7.01 5.47 -5.57
N ILE A 12 8.21 5.72 -6.08
CA ILE A 12 9.10 4.74 -6.70
C ILE A 12 10.51 4.92 -6.17
N ASN A 13 11.16 3.82 -5.81
CA ASN A 13 12.56 3.81 -5.35
C ASN A 13 12.81 4.73 -4.15
N GLY A 14 11.90 4.72 -3.16
CA GLY A 14 12.01 5.56 -1.97
C GLY A 14 11.74 7.05 -2.22
N ASN A 15 11.42 7.46 -3.45
CA ASN A 15 11.26 8.85 -3.84
C ASN A 15 9.87 9.11 -4.45
N PHE A 16 9.40 10.34 -4.28
CA PHE A 16 8.22 10.84 -4.98
C PHE A 16 8.65 11.46 -6.32
N VAL A 17 8.18 10.88 -7.42
CA VAL A 17 8.57 11.23 -8.79
C VAL A 17 7.34 11.51 -9.65
N ASP A 18 7.51 12.33 -10.67
CA ASP A 18 6.49 12.52 -11.69
C ASP A 18 6.43 11.29 -12.61
N ALA A 19 5.32 11.12 -13.35
CA ALA A 19 5.22 10.10 -14.38
C ALA A 19 6.30 10.31 -15.45
N ALA A 20 6.82 9.24 -16.04
CA ALA A 20 7.90 9.29 -17.02
C ALA A 20 7.54 10.14 -18.26
N ASP A 21 6.27 10.14 -18.65
CA ASP A 21 5.73 10.94 -19.75
C ASP A 21 5.13 12.28 -19.31
N GLY A 22 5.18 12.59 -17.99
CA GLY A 22 4.59 13.78 -17.40
C GLY A 22 3.05 13.77 -17.31
N ALA A 23 2.41 12.62 -17.56
CA ALA A 23 0.96 12.51 -17.52
C ALA A 23 0.39 12.73 -16.12
N THR A 24 -0.72 13.45 -16.04
CA THR A 24 -1.48 13.67 -14.81
C THR A 24 -2.96 13.45 -15.03
N ILE A 25 -3.69 13.20 -13.94
CA ILE A 25 -5.15 13.17 -13.92
C ILE A 25 -5.66 14.15 -12.87
N GLU A 26 -6.75 14.82 -13.16
CA GLU A 26 -7.42 15.69 -12.19
C GLU A 26 -8.12 14.82 -11.13
N ASP A 27 -7.81 15.10 -9.88
CA ASP A 27 -8.50 14.56 -8.73
C ASP A 27 -9.54 15.59 -8.26
N LEU A 28 -10.79 15.15 -8.18
CA LEU A 28 -11.94 16.02 -7.95
C LEU A 28 -12.64 15.70 -6.64
N ASN A 29 -12.97 16.74 -5.88
CA ASN A 29 -13.84 16.63 -4.70
C ASN A 29 -15.24 16.16 -5.14
N PRO A 30 -15.71 14.98 -4.73
CA PRO A 30 -17.01 14.46 -5.13
C PRO A 30 -18.21 15.28 -4.60
N HIS A 31 -17.98 16.16 -3.63
CA HIS A 31 -19.05 17.01 -3.07
C HIS A 31 -19.46 18.16 -4.01
N ASP A 32 -18.49 18.78 -4.66
CA ASP A 32 -18.73 19.99 -5.46
C ASP A 32 -18.04 20.00 -6.83
N ASN A 33 -17.36 18.90 -7.17
CA ASN A 33 -16.52 18.74 -8.37
C ASN A 33 -15.39 19.79 -8.47
N SER A 34 -15.02 20.43 -7.38
CA SER A 34 -13.83 21.28 -7.37
C SER A 34 -12.57 20.44 -7.49
N LYS A 35 -11.59 20.94 -8.23
CA LYS A 35 -10.29 20.28 -8.36
C LYS A 35 -9.55 20.31 -7.02
N ILE A 36 -9.12 19.14 -6.57
CA ILE A 36 -8.26 18.95 -5.40
C ILE A 36 -6.80 19.11 -5.82
N ALA A 37 -6.38 18.31 -6.81
CA ALA A 37 -5.00 18.28 -7.28
C ALA A 37 -4.89 17.73 -8.71
N ASP A 38 -3.70 17.86 -9.32
CA ASP A 38 -3.25 17.06 -10.45
C ASP A 38 -2.35 15.96 -9.92
N VAL A 39 -2.75 14.71 -10.12
CA VAL A 39 -2.01 13.54 -9.61
C VAL A 39 -1.28 12.86 -10.75
N ALA A 40 0.00 12.53 -10.56
CA ALA A 40 0.81 11.86 -11.55
C ALA A 40 0.20 10.51 -11.95
N MET A 41 0.05 10.25 -13.24
CA MET A 41 -0.54 9.03 -13.78
C MET A 41 0.52 8.17 -14.47
N ALA A 42 0.87 7.04 -13.84
CA ALA A 42 1.92 6.16 -14.31
C ALA A 42 1.60 5.49 -15.64
N GLY A 43 2.57 5.48 -16.53
CA GLY A 43 2.59 4.66 -17.73
C GLY A 43 3.26 3.30 -17.51
N LYS A 44 3.40 2.53 -18.60
CA LYS A 44 4.06 1.22 -18.56
C LYS A 44 5.50 1.31 -18.03
N GLU A 45 6.24 2.34 -18.41
CA GLU A 45 7.63 2.54 -17.95
C GLU A 45 7.72 2.68 -16.43
N ASP A 46 6.81 3.44 -15.82
CA ASP A 46 6.79 3.64 -14.38
C ASP A 46 6.46 2.35 -13.64
N VAL A 47 5.55 1.54 -14.18
CA VAL A 47 5.24 0.21 -13.64
C VAL A 47 6.45 -0.70 -13.69
N ASP A 48 7.13 -0.75 -14.83
CA ASP A 48 8.33 -1.56 -15.01
C ASP A 48 9.41 -1.13 -14.02
N ARG A 49 9.62 0.17 -13.81
CA ARG A 49 10.54 0.75 -12.82
C ARG A 49 10.14 0.35 -11.39
N ALA A 50 8.85 0.47 -11.06
CA ALA A 50 8.34 0.10 -9.73
C ALA A 50 8.51 -1.39 -9.44
N VAL A 51 8.20 -2.26 -10.41
CA VAL A 51 8.40 -3.71 -10.29
C VAL A 51 9.88 -4.05 -10.16
N ALA A 52 10.75 -3.43 -10.94
CA ALA A 52 12.20 -3.63 -10.86
C ALA A 52 12.75 -3.25 -9.48
N ALA A 53 12.34 -2.09 -8.95
CA ALA A 53 12.73 -1.62 -7.61
C ALA A 53 12.20 -2.55 -6.50
N ALA A 54 10.93 -3.00 -6.59
CA ALA A 54 10.36 -3.95 -5.64
C ALA A 54 11.08 -5.31 -5.67
N LYS A 55 11.48 -5.80 -6.86
CA LYS A 55 12.31 -7.01 -7.01
C LYS A 55 13.68 -6.84 -6.37
N ALA A 56 14.32 -5.69 -6.53
CA ALA A 56 15.61 -5.39 -5.92
C ALA A 56 15.55 -5.37 -4.38
N ALA A 57 14.44 -4.85 -3.81
CA ALA A 57 14.24 -4.78 -2.37
C ALA A 57 13.87 -6.14 -1.73
N PHE A 58 13.25 -7.03 -2.48
CA PHE A 58 12.70 -8.29 -1.99
C PHE A 58 13.71 -9.14 -1.20
N PRO A 59 14.95 -9.40 -1.66
CA PRO A 59 15.89 -10.24 -0.91
C PRO A 59 16.23 -9.70 0.47
N LYS A 60 16.30 -8.38 0.63
CA LYS A 60 16.58 -7.73 1.93
C LYS A 60 15.36 -7.82 2.84
N TRP A 61 14.17 -7.52 2.32
CA TRP A 61 12.93 -7.52 3.07
C TRP A 61 12.51 -8.93 3.51
N SER A 62 12.55 -9.90 2.59
CA SER A 62 12.16 -11.29 2.89
C SER A 62 13.06 -11.96 3.92
N LYS A 63 14.36 -11.59 3.95
CA LYS A 63 15.33 -12.10 4.93
C LYS A 63 15.35 -11.33 6.25
N MET A 64 14.68 -10.19 6.34
CA MET A 64 14.52 -9.47 7.60
C MET A 64 13.77 -10.34 8.60
N ALA A 65 14.19 -10.37 9.87
CA ALA A 65 13.48 -11.12 10.88
C ALA A 65 12.00 -10.74 10.90
N ALA A 66 11.12 -11.73 10.97
CA ALA A 66 9.68 -11.50 10.91
C ALA A 66 9.20 -10.55 12.02
N MET A 67 9.80 -10.65 13.22
CA MET A 67 9.53 -9.74 14.33
C MET A 67 9.90 -8.29 13.99
N ASP A 68 10.97 -8.03 13.25
CA ASP A 68 11.38 -6.68 12.89
C ASP A 68 10.47 -6.09 11.82
N ARG A 69 9.99 -6.90 10.85
CA ARG A 69 8.92 -6.50 9.94
C ARG A 69 7.66 -6.13 10.71
N GLY A 70 7.28 -6.97 11.68
CA GLY A 70 6.15 -6.71 12.56
C GLY A 70 6.29 -5.38 13.34
N ARG A 71 7.47 -5.09 13.89
CA ARG A 71 7.73 -3.83 14.60
C ARG A 71 7.55 -2.59 13.71
N LEU A 72 7.95 -2.65 12.44
CA LEU A 72 7.73 -1.56 11.50
C LEU A 72 6.24 -1.34 11.22
N LEU A 73 5.47 -2.43 11.05
CA LEU A 73 4.02 -2.36 10.87
C LEU A 73 3.31 -1.78 12.10
N LEU A 74 3.74 -2.14 13.31
CA LEU A 74 3.22 -1.58 14.56
C LEU A 74 3.54 -0.08 14.70
N LYS A 75 4.77 0.33 14.40
CA LYS A 75 5.15 1.76 14.38
C LYS A 75 4.29 2.56 13.40
N LEU A 76 3.98 1.98 12.24
CA LEU A 76 3.11 2.64 11.27
C LEU A 76 1.67 2.73 11.78
N ALA A 77 1.16 1.73 12.49
CA ALA A 77 -0.14 1.82 13.14
C ALA A 77 -0.20 2.99 14.14
N ASP A 78 0.83 3.14 14.99
CA ASP A 78 0.94 4.26 15.92
C ASP A 78 0.97 5.60 15.17
N LYS A 79 1.70 5.67 14.06
CA LYS A 79 1.79 6.88 13.24
C LYS A 79 0.46 7.22 12.53
N ILE A 80 -0.29 6.23 12.08
CA ILE A 80 -1.63 6.41 11.51
C ILE A 80 -2.58 6.97 12.57
N GLU A 81 -2.54 6.48 13.81
CA GLU A 81 -3.35 7.00 14.91
C GLU A 81 -2.93 8.43 15.30
N GLU A 82 -1.64 8.73 15.34
CA GLU A 82 -1.11 10.09 15.56
C GLU A 82 -1.65 11.07 14.50
N LYS A 83 -1.75 10.62 13.25
CA LYS A 83 -2.20 11.40 12.10
C LYS A 83 -3.69 11.23 11.79
N ALA A 84 -4.48 10.66 12.70
CA ALA A 84 -5.86 10.28 12.42
C ALA A 84 -6.73 11.45 11.92
N ALA A 85 -6.62 12.62 12.52
CA ALA A 85 -7.41 13.79 12.11
C ALA A 85 -7.03 14.30 10.70
N GLU A 86 -5.76 14.21 10.34
CA GLU A 86 -5.24 14.56 9.02
C GLU A 86 -5.74 13.56 7.96
N LEU A 87 -5.54 12.27 8.22
CA LEU A 87 -5.95 11.19 7.32
C LEU A 87 -7.47 11.15 7.12
N ALA A 88 -8.26 11.36 8.17
CA ALA A 88 -9.72 11.39 8.05
C ALA A 88 -10.22 12.56 7.19
N LYS A 89 -9.59 13.73 7.30
CA LYS A 89 -9.93 14.87 6.44
C LYS A 89 -9.54 14.59 4.98
N LEU A 90 -8.38 14.00 4.76
CA LEU A 90 -7.91 13.65 3.41
C LEU A 90 -8.83 12.61 2.77
N GLU A 91 -9.16 11.53 3.50
CA GLU A 91 -10.10 10.49 3.05
C GLU A 91 -11.49 11.07 2.74
N SER A 92 -12.02 11.92 3.63
CA SER A 92 -13.32 12.58 3.44
C SER A 92 -13.32 13.52 2.23
N LEU A 93 -12.23 14.23 1.98
CA LEU A 93 -12.09 15.13 0.83
C LEU A 93 -12.07 14.34 -0.50
N ASP A 94 -11.33 13.25 -0.51
CA ASP A 94 -11.04 12.41 -1.67
C ASP A 94 -12.22 11.50 -2.05
N THR A 95 -12.88 10.90 -1.05
CA THR A 95 -13.95 9.91 -1.26
C THR A 95 -15.37 10.47 -1.14
N GLY A 96 -15.53 11.61 -0.50
CA GLY A 96 -16.85 12.13 -0.11
C GLY A 96 -17.45 11.46 1.14
N HIS A 97 -16.72 10.57 1.82
CA HIS A 97 -17.19 9.97 3.06
C HIS A 97 -17.42 11.04 4.14
N PRO A 98 -18.48 10.93 4.96
CA PRO A 98 -18.65 11.81 6.11
C PRO A 98 -17.41 11.77 7.01
N LEU A 99 -16.89 12.93 7.40
CA LEU A 99 -15.67 13.02 8.23
C LEU A 99 -15.74 12.18 9.51
N LYS A 100 -16.95 12.04 10.08
CA LYS A 100 -17.18 11.18 11.25
C LYS A 100 -16.88 9.70 10.95
N ASP A 101 -17.28 9.25 9.76
CA ASP A 101 -17.10 7.85 9.35
C ASP A 101 -15.65 7.62 8.92
N SER A 102 -15.03 8.56 8.20
CA SER A 102 -13.59 8.50 7.89
C SER A 102 -12.75 8.42 9.16
N THR A 103 -13.11 9.15 10.23
CA THR A 103 -12.39 9.07 11.52
C THR A 103 -12.61 7.74 12.23
N ARG A 104 -13.86 7.29 12.36
CA ARG A 104 -14.23 6.17 13.22
C ARG A 104 -14.11 4.81 12.53
N LEU A 105 -14.23 4.78 11.21
CA LEU A 105 -14.22 3.58 10.42
C LEU A 105 -12.91 3.48 9.62
N ASP A 106 -12.67 4.39 8.67
CA ASP A 106 -11.59 4.24 7.70
C ASP A 106 -10.21 4.27 8.36
N VAL A 107 -9.91 5.31 9.13
CA VAL A 107 -8.61 5.45 9.80
C VAL A 107 -8.43 4.42 10.91
N LEU A 108 -9.44 4.25 11.78
CA LEU A 108 -9.33 3.33 12.90
C LEU A 108 -9.17 1.87 12.43
N ARG A 109 -9.95 1.44 11.44
CA ARG A 109 -9.84 0.08 10.87
C ARG A 109 -8.49 -0.14 10.19
N THR A 110 -7.97 0.88 9.53
CA THR A 110 -6.62 0.85 8.94
C THR A 110 -5.58 0.60 10.02
N ALA A 111 -5.55 1.39 11.10
CA ALA A 111 -4.60 1.20 12.20
C ALA A 111 -4.73 -0.20 12.86
N ILE A 112 -5.96 -0.66 13.09
CA ILE A 112 -6.23 -2.01 13.62
C ILE A 112 -5.66 -3.09 12.72
N THR A 113 -5.80 -2.95 11.39
CA THR A 113 -5.24 -3.91 10.42
C THR A 113 -3.72 -3.97 10.50
N PHE A 114 -3.06 -2.81 10.58
CA PHE A 114 -1.60 -2.74 10.77
C PHE A 114 -1.16 -3.40 12.08
N ARG A 115 -1.88 -3.17 13.19
CA ARG A 115 -1.59 -3.82 14.48
C ARG A 115 -1.79 -5.33 14.41
N TYR A 116 -2.89 -5.79 13.83
CA TYR A 116 -3.19 -7.21 13.73
C TYR A 116 -2.11 -7.98 12.97
N PHE A 117 -1.83 -7.59 11.74
CA PHE A 117 -0.82 -8.28 10.93
C PHE A 117 0.61 -8.00 11.38
N GLY A 118 0.89 -6.84 11.97
CA GLY A 118 2.17 -6.57 12.62
C GLY A 118 2.44 -7.56 13.75
N GLY A 119 1.43 -7.84 14.58
CA GLY A 119 1.49 -8.87 15.63
C GLY A 119 1.49 -10.31 15.12
N MET A 120 1.11 -10.55 13.86
CA MET A 120 1.07 -11.88 13.23
C MET A 120 2.32 -12.20 12.40
N ALA A 121 3.21 -11.25 12.16
CA ALA A 121 4.33 -11.40 11.22
C ALA A 121 5.25 -12.59 11.57
N ASP A 122 5.47 -12.86 12.84
CA ASP A 122 6.31 -13.96 13.36
C ASP A 122 5.51 -15.24 13.69
N LYS A 123 4.23 -15.31 13.29
CA LYS A 123 3.32 -16.40 13.60
C LYS A 123 2.81 -17.15 12.36
N LEU A 124 3.54 -17.02 11.25
CA LEU A 124 3.26 -17.78 10.03
C LEU A 124 3.87 -19.18 10.15
N GLU A 125 3.08 -20.10 10.68
CA GLU A 125 3.49 -21.48 10.93
C GLU A 125 3.52 -22.32 9.66
N GLY A 126 4.39 -23.35 9.67
CA GLY A 126 4.38 -24.45 8.73
C GLY A 126 3.73 -25.71 9.31
N SER A 127 3.92 -26.83 8.67
CA SER A 127 3.41 -28.14 9.14
C SER A 127 4.49 -29.20 9.08
N VAL A 128 4.48 -30.11 10.04
CA VAL A 128 5.21 -31.37 9.97
C VAL A 128 4.23 -32.44 9.52
N ILE A 129 4.48 -33.05 8.36
CA ILE A 129 3.57 -34.02 7.75
C ILE A 129 4.07 -35.43 8.11
N PRO A 130 3.23 -36.26 8.72
CA PRO A 130 3.61 -37.65 9.02
C PRO A 130 3.97 -38.40 7.74
N VAL A 131 5.11 -39.12 7.78
CA VAL A 131 5.62 -39.98 6.72
C VAL A 131 6.29 -41.20 7.35
N ASP A 132 6.67 -42.17 6.54
CA ASP A 132 7.34 -43.42 6.99
C ASP A 132 8.64 -43.11 7.76
N GLN A 133 9.07 -44.11 8.56
CA GLN A 133 10.27 -43.99 9.38
C GLN A 133 11.52 -43.69 8.55
N GLY A 134 12.32 -42.77 9.04
CA GLY A 134 13.57 -42.34 8.39
C GLY A 134 13.43 -41.08 7.52
N PHE A 135 12.23 -40.55 7.36
CA PHE A 135 11.99 -39.33 6.60
C PHE A 135 11.39 -38.22 7.48
N LEU A 136 11.70 -36.96 7.12
CA LEU A 136 11.08 -35.73 7.70
C LEU A 136 10.46 -34.95 6.55
N ASN A 137 9.14 -34.74 6.62
CA ASN A 137 8.41 -33.91 5.64
C ASN A 137 7.89 -32.63 6.29
N LEU A 138 8.38 -31.49 5.80
CA LEU A 138 8.02 -30.18 6.29
C LEU A 138 7.35 -29.38 5.17
N ALA A 139 6.19 -28.79 5.46
CA ALA A 139 5.58 -27.75 4.64
C ALA A 139 5.91 -26.38 5.22
N MET A 140 6.71 -25.60 4.52
CA MET A 140 7.11 -24.24 4.93
C MET A 140 6.33 -23.21 4.13
N ARG A 141 6.04 -22.06 4.75
CA ARG A 141 5.46 -20.90 4.07
C ARG A 141 6.57 -19.94 3.71
N GLU A 142 6.64 -19.59 2.43
CA GLU A 142 7.63 -18.65 1.89
C GLU A 142 6.94 -17.46 1.20
N PRO A 143 7.55 -16.27 1.21
CA PRO A 143 7.02 -15.14 0.47
C PRO A 143 7.11 -15.37 -1.05
N LEU A 144 6.07 -14.93 -1.76
CA LEU A 144 5.95 -15.08 -3.22
C LEU A 144 6.92 -14.18 -4.00
N GLY A 145 7.33 -13.06 -3.42
CA GLY A 145 8.16 -12.06 -4.09
C GLY A 145 7.51 -10.69 -4.17
N VAL A 146 7.35 -10.16 -5.38
CA VAL A 146 6.65 -8.91 -5.63
C VAL A 146 5.16 -9.19 -5.83
N VAL A 147 4.31 -8.51 -5.07
CA VAL A 147 2.85 -8.64 -5.13
C VAL A 147 2.25 -7.37 -5.74
N GLY A 148 1.59 -7.52 -6.90
CA GLY A 148 0.77 -6.45 -7.48
C GLY A 148 -0.60 -6.37 -6.78
N GLN A 149 -1.03 -5.17 -6.41
CA GLN A 149 -2.27 -4.95 -5.69
C GLN A 149 -3.07 -3.83 -6.33
N ILE A 150 -4.32 -4.11 -6.67
CA ILE A 150 -5.28 -3.13 -7.21
C ILE A 150 -6.38 -2.96 -6.18
N VAL A 151 -6.63 -1.72 -5.78
CA VAL A 151 -7.65 -1.38 -4.77
C VAL A 151 -8.73 -0.48 -5.35
N PRO A 152 -10.00 -0.67 -4.94
CA PRO A 152 -11.12 0.13 -5.41
C PRO A 152 -11.20 1.49 -4.71
N TRP A 153 -12.10 2.34 -5.21
CA TRP A 153 -12.29 3.73 -4.80
C TRP A 153 -13.13 3.91 -3.51
N ASN A 154 -13.94 2.94 -3.15
CA ASN A 154 -14.97 3.13 -2.13
C ASN A 154 -14.49 3.08 -0.67
N PHE A 155 -13.30 2.54 -0.40
CA PHE A 155 -12.63 2.53 0.90
C PHE A 155 -11.10 2.50 0.70
N PRO A 156 -10.52 3.52 0.07
CA PRO A 156 -9.12 3.46 -0.38
C PRO A 156 -8.14 3.19 0.76
N LEU A 157 -8.29 3.88 1.89
CA LEU A 157 -7.42 3.70 3.06
C LEU A 157 -7.51 2.29 3.66
N MET A 158 -8.73 1.78 3.83
CA MET A 158 -8.95 0.42 4.36
C MET A 158 -8.45 -0.65 3.41
N PHE A 159 -8.79 -0.58 2.12
CA PHE A 159 -8.34 -1.58 1.15
C PHE A 159 -6.83 -1.55 0.95
N THR A 160 -6.20 -0.38 1.02
CA THR A 160 -4.74 -0.27 1.05
C THR A 160 -4.19 -1.11 2.20
N SER A 161 -4.70 -0.95 3.41
CA SER A 161 -4.23 -1.73 4.56
C SER A 161 -4.51 -3.23 4.43
N TRP A 162 -5.72 -3.62 4.01
CA TRP A 162 -6.12 -5.03 3.89
C TRP A 162 -5.31 -5.82 2.86
N LYS A 163 -4.80 -5.15 1.84
CA LYS A 163 -3.95 -5.77 0.82
C LYS A 163 -2.48 -5.70 1.16
N MET A 164 -1.99 -4.51 1.53
CA MET A 164 -0.57 -4.27 1.74
C MET A 164 -0.04 -4.99 2.98
N VAL A 165 -0.75 -4.88 4.11
CA VAL A 165 -0.19 -5.28 5.41
C VAL A 165 0.08 -6.78 5.51
N PRO A 166 -0.86 -7.69 5.14
CA PRO A 166 -0.58 -9.13 5.17
C PRO A 166 0.55 -9.53 4.23
N ALA A 167 0.66 -8.89 3.04
CA ALA A 167 1.75 -9.16 2.11
C ALA A 167 3.11 -8.79 2.70
N LEU A 168 3.22 -7.60 3.31
CA LEU A 168 4.44 -7.13 3.97
C LEU A 168 4.81 -7.97 5.18
N ALA A 169 3.84 -8.32 6.03
CA ALA A 169 4.05 -9.17 7.19
C ALA A 169 4.63 -10.54 6.79
N ALA A 170 4.12 -11.11 5.69
CA ALA A 170 4.62 -12.37 5.13
C ALA A 170 5.98 -12.26 4.41
N GLY A 171 6.58 -11.05 4.30
CA GLY A 171 7.89 -10.83 3.70
C GLY A 171 7.88 -10.54 2.20
N ASN A 172 6.73 -10.27 1.60
CA ASN A 172 6.63 -9.84 0.22
C ASN A 172 6.90 -8.33 0.08
N THR A 173 7.34 -7.89 -1.09
CA THR A 173 7.31 -6.48 -1.50
C THR A 173 6.06 -6.20 -2.32
N VAL A 174 5.63 -4.94 -2.39
CA VAL A 174 4.32 -4.57 -2.92
C VAL A 174 4.44 -3.49 -3.99
N VAL A 175 3.73 -3.68 -5.09
CA VAL A 175 3.41 -2.63 -6.06
C VAL A 175 1.91 -2.42 -6.01
N MET A 176 1.47 -1.25 -5.52
CA MET A 176 0.06 -0.94 -5.31
C MET A 176 -0.46 0.06 -6.31
N LYS A 177 -1.61 -0.25 -6.89
CA LYS A 177 -2.39 0.66 -7.73
C LYS A 177 -3.66 1.08 -6.97
N PRO A 178 -3.72 2.30 -6.41
CA PRO A 178 -4.96 2.88 -5.89
C PRO A 178 -5.96 3.14 -7.04
N ALA A 179 -7.20 3.41 -6.70
CA ALA A 179 -8.18 3.88 -7.69
C ALA A 179 -7.81 5.29 -8.19
N GLU A 180 -8.09 5.57 -9.44
CA GLU A 180 -7.73 6.82 -10.11
C GLU A 180 -8.40 8.04 -9.51
N ILE A 181 -9.57 7.84 -8.93
CA ILE A 181 -10.43 8.90 -8.39
C ILE A 181 -10.34 9.05 -6.86
N THR A 182 -9.51 8.26 -6.17
CA THR A 182 -9.35 8.33 -4.71
C THR A 182 -7.95 7.87 -4.26
N PRO A 183 -6.91 8.59 -4.59
CA PRO A 183 -5.53 8.17 -4.39
C PRO A 183 -4.86 8.65 -3.15
N LEU A 184 -5.31 9.80 -2.69
CA LEU A 184 -4.52 10.69 -1.85
C LEU A 184 -4.17 10.04 -0.52
N SER A 185 -5.10 9.33 0.08
CA SER A 185 -4.87 8.64 1.35
C SER A 185 -3.86 7.49 1.23
N THR A 186 -3.87 6.76 0.11
CA THR A 186 -2.87 5.71 -0.17
C THR A 186 -1.47 6.31 -0.36
N LEU A 187 -1.35 7.43 -1.06
CA LEU A 187 -0.07 8.14 -1.21
C LEU A 187 0.43 8.65 0.16
N ARG A 188 -0.47 9.16 0.99
CA ARG A 188 -0.11 9.60 2.34
C ARG A 188 0.40 8.46 3.23
N ILE A 189 -0.16 7.25 3.12
CA ILE A 189 0.38 6.08 3.81
C ILE A 189 1.83 5.81 3.38
N SER A 190 2.16 5.99 2.09
CA SER A 190 3.54 5.80 1.60
C SER A 190 4.52 6.82 2.22
N GLU A 191 4.09 8.08 2.43
CA GLU A 191 4.90 9.07 3.17
C GLU A 191 5.10 8.64 4.64
N LEU A 192 4.03 8.21 5.31
CA LEU A 192 4.12 7.75 6.69
C LEU A 192 5.02 6.52 6.84
N MET A 193 5.05 5.64 5.85
CA MET A 193 5.98 4.49 5.83
C MET A 193 7.44 4.96 5.79
N ALA A 194 7.76 5.94 4.97
CA ALA A 194 9.10 6.53 4.94
C ALA A 194 9.46 7.18 6.29
N GLU A 195 8.52 7.93 6.89
CA GLU A 195 8.71 8.59 8.20
C GLU A 195 9.03 7.59 9.34
N VAL A 196 8.43 6.40 9.34
CA VAL A 196 8.66 5.39 10.38
C VAL A 196 9.84 4.46 10.09
N GLY A 197 10.54 4.66 8.98
CA GLY A 197 11.77 3.97 8.64
C GLY A 197 11.58 2.62 7.94
N PHE A 198 10.53 2.44 7.15
CA PHE A 198 10.49 1.32 6.21
C PHE A 198 11.67 1.41 5.25
N PRO A 199 12.31 0.28 4.95
CA PRO A 199 13.37 0.30 3.93
C PRO A 199 12.83 0.83 2.60
N GLU A 200 13.64 1.62 1.93
CA GLU A 200 13.35 2.08 0.58
C GLU A 200 13.00 0.86 -0.30
N ASP A 201 12.08 1.02 -1.22
CA ASP A 201 11.70 0.00 -2.20
C ASP A 201 10.85 -1.20 -1.75
N VAL A 202 10.50 -1.32 -0.48
CA VAL A 202 9.62 -2.39 0.01
C VAL A 202 8.17 -2.19 -0.44
N VAL A 203 7.71 -0.95 -0.49
CA VAL A 203 6.38 -0.58 -1.00
C VAL A 203 6.49 0.49 -2.08
N LYS A 204 5.74 0.28 -3.14
CA LYS A 204 5.58 1.19 -4.27
C LYS A 204 4.12 1.53 -4.43
N SER A 205 3.80 2.80 -4.58
CA SER A 205 2.46 3.24 -4.97
C SER A 205 2.55 3.84 -6.36
N VAL A 206 2.02 3.11 -7.34
CA VAL A 206 2.08 3.48 -8.75
C VAL A 206 0.66 3.59 -9.29
N TRP A 207 0.38 4.71 -9.93
CA TRP A 207 -0.90 5.00 -10.59
C TRP A 207 -0.85 4.56 -12.03
N ILE A 208 -1.71 3.64 -12.42
CA ILE A 208 -1.81 3.15 -13.79
C ILE A 208 -3.21 3.44 -14.30
N ASN A 209 -3.31 4.00 -15.49
CA ASN A 209 -4.56 3.95 -16.24
C ASN A 209 -4.80 2.50 -16.68
N VAL A 210 -5.80 1.87 -16.08
CA VAL A 210 -6.11 0.45 -16.32
C VAL A 210 -6.62 0.24 -17.76
N ASP A 211 -7.27 1.22 -18.37
CA ASP A 211 -7.86 1.09 -19.70
C ASP A 211 -6.83 0.94 -20.82
N ALA A 212 -5.61 1.46 -20.62
CA ALA A 212 -4.55 1.38 -21.63
C ALA A 212 -3.70 0.10 -21.54
N ASN A 213 -3.74 -0.64 -20.42
CA ASN A 213 -2.77 -1.71 -20.14
C ASN A 213 -3.40 -2.99 -19.54
N ILE A 214 -4.72 -3.20 -19.65
CA ILE A 214 -5.33 -4.47 -19.28
C ILE A 214 -4.86 -5.52 -20.29
N PRO A 215 -4.12 -6.57 -19.85
CA PRO A 215 -3.74 -7.64 -20.77
C PRO A 215 -4.98 -8.29 -21.39
N PRO A 216 -4.91 -8.75 -22.65
CA PRO A 216 -6.07 -9.31 -23.35
C PRO A 216 -6.73 -10.53 -22.68
N TRP A 217 -6.03 -11.13 -21.71
CA TRP A 217 -6.50 -12.29 -20.94
C TRP A 217 -7.27 -11.91 -19.67
N TYR A 218 -7.37 -10.61 -19.33
CA TYR A 218 -8.21 -10.17 -18.20
C TYR A 218 -9.65 -10.02 -18.68
N PRO A 219 -10.66 -10.72 -18.09
CA PRO A 219 -12.06 -10.60 -18.50
C PRO A 219 -12.55 -9.16 -18.23
N ARG A 220 -13.11 -8.55 -19.25
CA ARG A 220 -13.78 -7.24 -19.17
C ARG A 220 -15.16 -7.41 -18.54
#